data_618ee94118736b1c0e0a6bfc68316f41
#
_entry.id   618ee94118736b1c0e0a6bfc68316f41
#
_cell.length_a   1.000
_cell.length_b   1.000
_cell.length_c   1.000
_cell.angle_alpha   90.00
_cell.angle_beta   90.00
_cell.angle_gamma   90.00
#
_symmetry.space_group_name_H-M   'P 1'
#
loop_
_entity.id
_entity.type
_entity.pdbx_description
1 polymer ?
#
loop_
_entity_poly.entity_id
_entity_poly.type
_entity_poly.pdbx_seq_one_letter_code
_entity_poly.pdbx_strand_id
1 'polypeptide(L)'
;MTWLILFLLICFVSWLVLPTSNQPEIKVLNTTSPNASDWLTIFNRASPLKYKLIHAGDIHIDRNNLLQNPPKTWIDRNKALPVLSHWVSHPTYGELLFDAAFSRDFKNTTLGNYSRFMNFFAYSTGVRNNLENNLLSQIPKQGKNIKKIFVTHFHPDHTSGLDEFLLSIPVVADVKEYDFLARLLNGDLFDRRQHWQGIDFSQGVAIPPFKRVVDIFGDSSVLAISTPGHTPGHTSYLINSEKGTKLIVGDASHFSFGFDNNLAPAAIGDYNSQLAEDSLSQLRQFHQMYPQVQLILGHELP
;
A
#
# COMPACT_ATOMS: atom_id res chain seq x y z
N MET A 1 31.13 29.86 18.37
CA MET A 1 30.99 29.26 17.03
C MET A 1 30.35 27.85 17.06
N THR A 2 30.78 26.95 17.93
CA THR A 2 30.25 25.59 18.07
C THR A 2 28.75 25.51 18.42
N TRP A 3 28.27 26.33 19.36
CA TRP A 3 26.87 26.37 19.78
C TRP A 3 25.93 26.85 18.68
N LEU A 4 26.35 27.82 17.86
CA LEU A 4 25.57 28.29 16.73
C LEU A 4 25.43 27.22 15.66
N ILE A 5 26.52 26.50 15.36
CA ILE A 5 26.50 25.38 14.40
C ILE A 5 25.58 24.27 14.91
N LEU A 6 25.66 23.92 16.20
CA LEU A 6 24.79 22.90 16.79
C LEU A 6 23.32 23.33 16.74
N PHE A 7 23.03 24.59 17.07
CA PHE A 7 21.67 25.14 16.99
C PHE A 7 21.13 25.10 15.56
N LEU A 8 21.92 25.55 14.57
CA LEU A 8 21.52 25.49 13.16
C LEU A 8 21.32 24.05 12.67
N LEU A 9 22.14 23.11 13.12
CA LEU A 9 21.97 21.69 12.82
C LEU A 9 20.67 21.15 13.41
N ILE A 10 20.37 21.47 14.68
CA ILE A 10 19.12 21.07 15.33
C ILE A 10 17.91 21.68 14.59
N CYS A 11 17.96 22.96 14.25
CA CYS A 11 16.91 23.60 13.47
C CYS A 11 16.71 22.96 12.09
N PHE A 12 17.81 22.63 11.41
CA PHE A 12 17.77 21.96 10.12
C PHE A 12 17.17 20.55 10.24
N VAL A 13 17.63 19.75 11.21
CA VAL A 13 17.10 18.40 11.46
C VAL A 13 15.62 18.48 11.84
N SER A 14 15.24 19.38 12.73
CA SER A 14 13.84 19.59 13.10
C SER A 14 13.00 20.00 11.90
N TRP A 15 13.48 20.95 11.08
CA TRP A 15 12.82 21.37 9.85
C TRP A 15 12.64 20.22 8.85
N LEU A 16 13.62 19.29 8.77
CA LEU A 16 13.58 18.15 7.88
C LEU A 16 12.63 17.07 8.36
N VAL A 17 12.63 16.78 9.67
CA VAL A 17 11.97 15.60 10.27
C VAL A 17 10.56 15.89 10.77
N LEU A 18 10.26 17.12 11.16
CA LEU A 18 8.91 17.44 11.61
C LEU A 18 7.93 17.42 10.44
N PRO A 19 6.77 16.74 10.57
CA PRO A 19 5.73 16.76 9.55
C PRO A 19 5.27 18.20 9.29
N THR A 20 5.06 18.53 8.04
CA THR A 20 4.51 19.82 7.62
C THR A 20 3.00 19.86 7.73
N SER A 21 2.37 18.69 7.75
CA SER A 21 0.93 18.53 7.78
C SER A 21 0.38 18.31 9.19
N ASN A 22 -0.84 18.77 9.43
CA ASN A 22 -1.62 18.43 10.60
C ASN A 22 -2.14 16.98 10.50
N GLN A 23 -2.54 16.42 11.64
CA GLN A 23 -3.24 15.14 11.60
C GLN A 23 -4.59 15.33 10.89
N PRO A 24 -4.90 14.56 9.84
CA PRO A 24 -6.15 14.73 9.13
C PRO A 24 -7.34 14.28 9.99
N GLU A 25 -8.49 14.88 9.75
CA GLU A 25 -9.74 14.34 10.24
C GLU A 25 -10.08 13.06 9.44
N ILE A 26 -10.17 11.93 10.13
CA ILE A 26 -10.40 10.63 9.53
C ILE A 26 -11.83 10.20 9.84
N LYS A 27 -12.63 10.04 8.80
CA LYS A 27 -13.96 9.47 8.94
C LYS A 27 -13.87 7.94 8.87
N VAL A 28 -14.25 7.24 9.93
CA VAL A 28 -14.29 5.78 9.93
C VAL A 28 -15.24 5.29 8.83
N LEU A 29 -14.74 4.39 7.98
CA LEU A 29 -15.52 3.77 6.92
C LEU A 29 -16.53 2.82 7.55
N ASN A 30 -17.77 2.92 7.12
CA ASN A 30 -18.79 1.94 7.52
C ASN A 30 -18.54 0.62 6.78
N THR A 31 -17.92 -0.32 7.47
CA THR A 31 -17.66 -1.68 6.97
C THR A 31 -18.55 -2.67 7.70
N THR A 32 -18.68 -3.87 7.15
CA THR A 32 -19.44 -4.95 7.77
C THR A 32 -18.53 -6.14 8.06
N SER A 33 -18.95 -7.00 8.99
CA SER A 33 -18.33 -8.32 9.08
C SER A 33 -18.72 -9.13 7.85
N PRO A 34 -17.77 -9.91 7.27
CA PRO A 34 -18.12 -10.85 6.20
C PRO A 34 -19.28 -11.76 6.64
N ASN A 35 -20.27 -11.89 5.77
CA ASN A 35 -21.44 -12.73 6.04
C ASN A 35 -21.15 -14.21 5.75
N ALA A 36 -19.95 -14.65 6.15
CA ALA A 36 -19.48 -16.03 6.09
C ALA A 36 -18.31 -16.23 7.05
N SER A 37 -18.19 -17.41 7.62
CA SER A 37 -17.10 -17.77 8.54
C SER A 37 -15.97 -18.53 7.86
N ASP A 38 -16.05 -18.78 6.56
CA ASP A 38 -15.07 -19.54 5.79
C ASP A 38 -14.91 -18.96 4.36
N TRP A 39 -13.72 -19.18 3.79
CA TRP A 39 -13.35 -18.63 2.48
C TRP A 39 -14.10 -19.24 1.31
N LEU A 40 -14.46 -20.54 1.37
CA LEU A 40 -15.18 -21.18 0.26
C LEU A 40 -16.57 -20.58 0.10
N THR A 41 -17.26 -20.29 1.20
CA THR A 41 -18.54 -19.58 1.18
C THR A 41 -18.38 -18.17 0.61
N ILE A 42 -17.28 -17.46 0.94
CA ILE A 42 -16.97 -16.15 0.37
C ILE A 42 -16.74 -16.26 -1.15
N PHE A 43 -15.90 -17.20 -1.59
CA PHE A 43 -15.58 -17.37 -3.02
C PHE A 43 -16.84 -17.71 -3.85
N ASN A 44 -17.78 -18.48 -3.29
CA ASN A 44 -19.04 -18.79 -3.96
C ASN A 44 -19.97 -17.59 -4.13
N ARG A 45 -19.66 -16.44 -3.51
CA ARG A 45 -20.39 -15.15 -3.66
C ARG A 45 -19.63 -14.19 -4.55
N ALA A 46 -18.84 -14.69 -5.49
CA ALA A 46 -18.07 -13.86 -6.41
C ALA A 46 -18.99 -12.89 -7.18
N SER A 47 -18.50 -11.67 -7.36
CA SER A 47 -19.20 -10.60 -8.04
C SER A 47 -18.69 -10.39 -9.48
N PRO A 48 -19.48 -9.85 -10.41
CA PRO A 48 -19.08 -9.59 -11.78
C PRO A 48 -18.15 -8.37 -11.89
N LEU A 49 -17.09 -8.38 -11.10
CA LEU A 49 -16.08 -7.32 -11.10
C LEU A 49 -15.21 -7.39 -12.35
N LYS A 50 -14.84 -6.20 -12.87
CA LYS A 50 -13.74 -6.10 -13.83
C LYS A 50 -12.49 -5.70 -13.05
N TYR A 51 -11.39 -6.38 -13.32
CA TYR A 51 -10.10 -6.13 -12.69
C TYR A 51 -9.03 -5.90 -13.75
N LYS A 52 -8.12 -4.95 -13.48
CA LYS A 52 -6.92 -4.71 -14.27
C LYS A 52 -5.75 -4.42 -13.36
N LEU A 53 -4.68 -5.21 -13.50
CA LEU A 53 -3.38 -4.87 -12.93
C LEU A 53 -2.71 -3.79 -13.80
N ILE A 54 -2.12 -2.80 -13.15
CA ILE A 54 -1.43 -1.68 -13.79
C ILE A 54 0.01 -1.67 -13.30
N HIS A 55 0.94 -1.73 -14.22
CA HIS A 55 2.35 -1.50 -13.97
C HIS A 55 2.65 -0.02 -14.26
N ALA A 56 2.88 0.77 -13.22
CA ALA A 56 2.96 2.23 -13.32
C ALA A 56 4.39 2.79 -13.20
N GLY A 57 5.39 1.95 -13.25
CA GLY A 57 6.80 2.32 -13.16
C GLY A 57 7.61 1.30 -12.39
N ASP A 58 8.89 1.60 -12.19
CA ASP A 58 9.83 0.70 -11.51
C ASP A 58 10.70 1.46 -10.50
N ILE A 59 11.07 0.77 -9.41
CA ILE A 59 12.04 1.23 -8.43
C ILE A 59 13.32 0.43 -8.60
N HIS A 60 14.46 1.12 -8.55
CA HIS A 60 15.77 0.50 -8.59
C HIS A 60 16.45 0.65 -7.22
N ILE A 61 16.29 -0.36 -6.39
CA ILE A 61 16.88 -0.46 -5.05
C ILE A 61 17.45 -1.86 -4.85
N ASP A 62 18.46 -2.00 -4.01
CA ASP A 62 18.94 -3.32 -3.62
C ASP A 62 17.84 -4.06 -2.83
N ARG A 63 17.31 -5.12 -3.42
CA ARG A 63 16.22 -5.93 -2.85
C ARG A 63 16.56 -6.56 -1.50
N ASN A 64 17.84 -6.71 -1.18
CA ASN A 64 18.26 -7.12 0.17
C ASN A 64 17.78 -6.17 1.27
N ASN A 65 17.69 -4.87 0.96
CA ASN A 65 17.22 -3.86 1.91
C ASN A 65 15.73 -3.97 2.22
N LEU A 66 14.99 -4.77 1.43
CA LEU A 66 13.55 -4.95 1.57
C LEU A 66 13.17 -6.24 2.31
N LEU A 67 14.14 -7.06 2.69
CA LEU A 67 13.91 -8.32 3.39
C LEU A 67 14.62 -8.36 4.74
N GLN A 68 14.00 -9.04 5.69
CA GLN A 68 14.67 -9.41 6.94
C GLN A 68 15.65 -10.55 6.69
N ASN A 69 16.90 -10.36 7.15
CA ASN A 69 17.94 -11.37 7.12
C ASN A 69 18.09 -12.10 5.77
N PRO A 70 18.21 -11.39 4.64
CA PRO A 70 18.32 -12.02 3.33
C PRO A 70 19.62 -12.83 3.24
N PRO A 71 19.64 -13.97 2.53
CA PRO A 71 20.86 -14.75 2.36
C PRO A 71 21.88 -13.97 1.55
N LYS A 72 23.14 -14.02 1.98
CA LYS A 72 24.28 -13.29 1.34
C LYS A 72 24.52 -13.71 -0.12
N THR A 73 24.08 -14.89 -0.50
CA THR A 73 24.24 -15.49 -1.85
C THR A 73 23.13 -15.15 -2.80
N TRP A 74 22.17 -14.31 -2.42
CA TRP A 74 21.07 -13.96 -3.30
C TRP A 74 21.55 -13.11 -4.49
N ILE A 75 21.35 -13.62 -5.71
CA ILE A 75 21.90 -13.05 -6.96
C ILE A 75 20.98 -12.05 -7.65
N ASP A 76 19.64 -12.16 -7.48
CA ASP A 76 18.64 -11.29 -8.13
C ASP A 76 18.35 -9.98 -7.38
N ARG A 77 19.22 -9.62 -6.45
CA ARG A 77 19.01 -8.49 -5.55
C ARG A 77 18.87 -7.13 -6.24
N ASN A 78 19.45 -6.97 -7.43
CA ASN A 78 19.45 -5.70 -8.18
C ASN A 78 18.37 -5.64 -9.27
N LYS A 79 17.43 -6.58 -9.31
CA LYS A 79 16.34 -6.57 -10.27
C LYS A 79 15.38 -5.40 -9.96
N ALA A 80 14.90 -4.73 -10.99
CA ALA A 80 13.89 -3.67 -10.85
C ALA A 80 12.63 -4.19 -10.14
N LEU A 81 12.03 -3.33 -9.34
CA LEU A 81 10.80 -3.57 -8.59
C LEU A 81 9.66 -2.85 -9.27
N PRO A 82 8.71 -3.54 -9.92
CA PRO A 82 7.55 -2.89 -10.50
C PRO A 82 6.70 -2.21 -9.43
N VAL A 83 6.21 -1.03 -9.74
CA VAL A 83 5.25 -0.29 -8.92
C VAL A 83 3.86 -0.55 -9.49
N LEU A 84 3.01 -1.11 -8.66
CA LEU A 84 1.73 -1.67 -9.07
C LEU A 84 0.56 -0.82 -8.57
N SER A 85 -0.50 -0.82 -9.35
CA SER A 85 -1.81 -0.30 -8.98
C SER A 85 -2.89 -1.22 -9.54
N HIS A 86 -4.07 -1.24 -8.93
CA HIS A 86 -5.11 -2.17 -9.30
C HIS A 86 -6.42 -1.42 -9.54
N TRP A 87 -6.90 -1.43 -10.77
CA TRP A 87 -8.20 -0.87 -11.11
C TRP A 87 -9.27 -1.95 -11.02
N VAL A 88 -10.37 -1.61 -10.37
CA VAL A 88 -11.54 -2.49 -10.22
C VAL A 88 -12.79 -1.70 -10.62
N SER A 89 -13.63 -2.29 -11.47
CA SER A 89 -14.97 -1.77 -11.74
C SER A 89 -16.01 -2.64 -11.06
N HIS A 90 -16.69 -2.05 -10.08
CA HIS A 90 -17.76 -2.68 -9.33
C HIS A 90 -19.14 -2.27 -9.91
N PRO A 91 -20.07 -3.21 -10.11
CA PRO A 91 -21.36 -2.89 -10.76
C PRO A 91 -22.19 -1.85 -9.98
N THR A 92 -22.12 -1.86 -8.65
CA THR A 92 -22.88 -0.96 -7.78
C THR A 92 -22.07 0.25 -7.33
N TYR A 93 -20.78 0.05 -6.96
CA TYR A 93 -19.95 1.09 -6.33
C TYR A 93 -19.04 1.84 -7.30
N GLY A 94 -19.09 1.49 -8.60
CA GLY A 94 -18.33 2.18 -9.64
C GLY A 94 -16.87 1.80 -9.72
N GLU A 95 -16.04 2.70 -10.24
CA GLU A 95 -14.63 2.45 -10.43
C GLU A 95 -13.83 2.74 -9.15
N LEU A 96 -13.01 1.78 -8.75
CA LEU A 96 -12.18 1.81 -7.56
C LEU A 96 -10.71 1.66 -7.97
N LEU A 97 -9.81 2.23 -7.19
CA LEU A 97 -8.38 2.04 -7.34
C LEU A 97 -7.80 1.49 -6.05
N PHE A 98 -6.86 0.56 -6.14
CA PHE A 98 -6.07 0.06 -5.03
C PHE A 98 -4.62 0.39 -5.31
N ASP A 99 -4.03 1.20 -4.42
CA ASP A 99 -2.77 1.91 -4.55
C ASP A 99 -2.72 2.87 -5.75
N ALA A 100 -2.14 4.03 -5.54
CA ALA A 100 -2.05 5.08 -6.55
C ALA A 100 -0.70 5.14 -7.25
N ALA A 101 0.24 4.25 -6.90
CA ALA A 101 1.56 4.20 -7.48
C ALA A 101 2.30 5.56 -7.45
N PHE A 102 3.19 5.82 -8.41
CA PHE A 102 3.89 7.10 -8.54
C PHE A 102 3.13 8.14 -9.36
N SER A 103 3.19 9.39 -8.92
CA SER A 103 2.81 10.56 -9.70
C SER A 103 3.75 10.74 -10.90
N ARG A 104 3.24 11.30 -12.00
CA ARG A 104 4.06 11.75 -13.14
C ARG A 104 5.13 12.77 -12.76
N ASP A 105 4.83 13.60 -11.78
CA ASP A 105 5.73 14.66 -11.32
C ASP A 105 6.85 14.11 -10.43
N PHE A 106 6.73 12.89 -9.93
CA PHE A 106 7.80 12.24 -9.16
C PHE A 106 9.12 12.12 -9.91
N LYS A 107 9.06 12.01 -11.25
CA LYS A 107 10.25 11.95 -12.12
C LYS A 107 10.92 13.30 -12.32
N ASN A 108 10.14 14.38 -12.39
CA ASN A 108 10.59 15.66 -12.92
C ASN A 108 11.18 16.58 -11.87
N THR A 109 10.96 16.30 -10.61
CA THR A 109 11.50 17.09 -9.51
C THR A 109 12.20 16.16 -8.55
N THR A 110 13.46 16.42 -8.25
CA THR A 110 14.15 15.79 -7.10
C THR A 110 13.36 15.97 -5.81
N LEU A 111 12.34 16.79 -5.86
CA LEU A 111 11.53 17.20 -4.74
C LEU A 111 10.10 16.68 -4.82
N GLY A 112 9.58 16.32 -6.01
CA GLY A 112 8.25 15.77 -6.19
C GLY A 112 7.16 16.47 -5.36
N ASN A 113 6.11 15.76 -5.12
CA ASN A 113 5.00 16.16 -4.25
C ASN A 113 5.14 15.62 -2.81
N TYR A 114 6.36 15.28 -2.41
CA TYR A 114 6.65 14.67 -1.12
C TYR A 114 7.07 15.65 -0.03
N SER A 115 7.15 15.11 1.18
CA SER A 115 7.76 15.79 2.31
C SER A 115 9.24 16.11 2.04
N ARG A 116 9.75 17.13 2.71
CA ARG A 116 11.16 17.50 2.67
C ARG A 116 12.08 16.35 3.06
N PHE A 117 11.63 15.51 3.99
CA PHE A 117 12.36 14.33 4.43
C PHE A 117 12.54 13.32 3.30
N MET A 118 11.45 12.96 2.60
CA MET A 118 11.51 12.02 1.48
C MET A 118 12.33 12.55 0.31
N ASN A 119 12.22 13.83 0.01
CA ASN A 119 13.03 14.45 -1.02
C ASN A 119 14.51 14.37 -0.71
N PHE A 120 14.89 14.70 0.53
CA PHE A 120 16.28 14.60 0.99
C PHE A 120 16.75 13.13 0.99
N PHE A 121 15.94 12.21 1.48
CA PHE A 121 16.24 10.79 1.51
C PHE A 121 16.42 10.22 0.09
N ALA A 122 15.50 10.47 -0.83
CA ALA A 122 15.58 10.02 -2.21
C ALA A 122 16.84 10.56 -2.92
N TYR A 123 17.18 11.83 -2.67
CA TYR A 123 18.39 12.43 -3.20
C TYR A 123 19.67 11.79 -2.64
N SER A 124 19.74 11.60 -1.31
CA SER A 124 20.93 11.08 -0.63
C SER A 124 21.16 9.59 -0.87
N THR A 125 20.10 8.81 -1.03
CA THR A 125 20.18 7.35 -1.26
C THR A 125 20.29 6.98 -2.73
N GLY A 126 20.10 7.94 -3.64
CA GLY A 126 20.14 7.69 -5.08
C GLY A 126 18.98 6.81 -5.59
N VAL A 127 17.87 6.73 -4.86
CA VAL A 127 16.66 6.06 -5.34
C VAL A 127 16.26 6.63 -6.70
N ARG A 128 16.11 5.76 -7.67
CA ARG A 128 15.70 6.10 -9.03
C ARG A 128 14.40 5.38 -9.33
N ASN A 129 13.44 6.07 -9.95
CA ASN A 129 12.25 5.46 -10.50
C ASN A 129 12.21 5.64 -12.01
N ASN A 130 11.61 4.70 -12.69
CA ASN A 130 11.33 4.78 -14.11
C ASN A 130 9.82 4.89 -14.29
N LEU A 131 9.35 6.06 -14.79
CA LEU A 131 7.93 6.34 -15.02
C LEU A 131 7.57 6.29 -16.50
N GLU A 132 8.07 5.33 -17.26
CA GLU A 132 7.69 5.18 -18.67
C GLU A 132 6.20 4.88 -18.82
N ASN A 133 5.64 4.12 -17.86
CA ASN A 133 4.24 3.76 -17.83
C ASN A 133 3.48 4.67 -16.85
N ASN A 134 2.67 5.55 -17.37
CA ASN A 134 1.86 6.46 -16.58
C ASN A 134 0.58 5.76 -16.08
N LEU A 135 0.30 5.84 -14.78
CA LEU A 135 -0.92 5.28 -14.17
C LEU A 135 -2.19 5.70 -14.91
N LEU A 136 -2.39 7.01 -15.12
CA LEU A 136 -3.62 7.52 -15.73
C LEU A 136 -3.83 7.05 -17.18
N SER A 137 -2.74 6.85 -17.94
CA SER A 137 -2.85 6.37 -19.33
C SER A 137 -3.38 4.95 -19.41
N GLN A 138 -3.25 4.19 -18.36
CA GLN A 138 -3.66 2.79 -18.28
C GLN A 138 -5.05 2.58 -17.67
N ILE A 139 -5.59 3.59 -16.98
CA ILE A 139 -6.94 3.55 -16.39
C ILE A 139 -7.97 4.03 -17.42
N PRO A 140 -9.16 3.40 -17.51
CA PRO A 140 -10.25 3.88 -18.35
C PRO A 140 -10.57 5.35 -18.08
N LYS A 141 -10.79 6.12 -19.16
CA LYS A 141 -11.07 7.57 -19.08
C LYS A 141 -10.06 8.36 -18.22
N GLN A 142 -8.81 7.89 -18.15
CA GLN A 142 -7.74 8.52 -17.36
C GLN A 142 -8.16 8.75 -15.88
N GLY A 143 -8.84 7.78 -15.29
CA GLY A 143 -9.23 7.81 -13.87
C GLY A 143 -10.36 8.79 -13.51
N LYS A 144 -10.98 9.49 -14.47
CA LYS A 144 -12.05 10.48 -14.21
C LYS A 144 -13.28 9.90 -13.52
N ASN A 145 -13.48 8.59 -13.62
CA ASN A 145 -14.63 7.91 -13.03
C ASN A 145 -14.33 7.26 -11.67
N ILE A 146 -13.08 7.34 -11.18
CA ILE A 146 -12.72 6.76 -9.89
C ILE A 146 -13.58 7.37 -8.78
N LYS A 147 -14.23 6.52 -8.00
CA LYS A 147 -15.13 6.89 -6.91
C LYS A 147 -14.45 6.84 -5.55
N LYS A 148 -13.45 5.96 -5.40
CA LYS A 148 -12.73 5.76 -4.15
C LYS A 148 -11.36 5.15 -4.44
N ILE A 149 -10.36 5.54 -3.67
CA ILE A 149 -9.01 4.99 -3.73
C ILE A 149 -8.72 4.32 -2.39
N PHE A 150 -8.40 3.05 -2.42
CA PHE A 150 -7.91 2.28 -1.29
C PHE A 150 -6.40 2.22 -1.38
N VAL A 151 -5.71 2.38 -0.26
CA VAL A 151 -4.26 2.20 -0.21
C VAL A 151 -3.91 1.07 0.75
N THR A 152 -2.93 0.26 0.37
CA THR A 152 -2.44 -0.81 1.25
C THR A 152 -1.73 -0.21 2.45
N HIS A 153 -0.96 0.85 2.22
CA HIS A 153 -0.23 1.61 3.24
C HIS A 153 0.28 2.94 2.67
N PHE A 154 0.88 3.80 3.51
CA PHE A 154 1.27 5.16 3.10
C PHE A 154 2.74 5.31 2.68
N HIS A 155 3.37 4.29 2.08
CA HIS A 155 4.64 4.52 1.41
C HIS A 155 4.45 5.25 0.07
N PRO A 156 5.46 6.02 -0.35
CA PRO A 156 5.34 6.92 -1.50
C PRO A 156 5.01 6.25 -2.84
N ASP A 157 5.48 5.06 -3.05
CA ASP A 157 5.21 4.25 -4.26
C ASP A 157 3.79 3.68 -4.31
N HIS A 158 3.03 3.82 -3.22
CA HIS A 158 1.59 3.50 -3.16
C HIS A 158 0.69 4.73 -3.12
N THR A 159 1.23 5.91 -2.79
CA THR A 159 0.43 7.12 -2.50
C THR A 159 0.74 8.32 -3.36
N SER A 160 1.92 8.40 -3.97
CA SER A 160 2.35 9.59 -4.70
C SER A 160 1.38 9.99 -5.82
N GLY A 161 0.87 9.02 -6.56
CA GLY A 161 -0.10 9.25 -7.62
C GLY A 161 -1.46 9.77 -7.17
N LEU A 162 -1.74 9.84 -5.86
CA LEU A 162 -2.96 10.47 -5.34
C LEU A 162 -3.13 11.91 -5.84
N ASP A 163 -2.03 12.62 -6.12
CA ASP A 163 -2.07 13.98 -6.67
C ASP A 163 -2.66 14.07 -8.06
N GLU A 164 -2.69 12.99 -8.81
CA GLU A 164 -3.25 12.95 -10.15
C GLU A 164 -4.77 12.85 -10.17
N PHE A 165 -5.38 12.60 -9.01
CA PHE A 165 -6.82 12.46 -8.85
C PHE A 165 -7.44 13.66 -8.13
N LEU A 166 -8.73 13.91 -8.41
CA LEU A 166 -9.49 14.98 -7.75
C LEU A 166 -9.39 14.86 -6.22
N LEU A 167 -9.12 15.98 -5.57
CA LEU A 167 -8.96 16.03 -4.10
C LEU A 167 -10.22 15.59 -3.34
N SER A 168 -11.38 15.67 -3.99
CA SER A 168 -12.68 15.25 -3.44
C SER A 168 -12.89 13.73 -3.43
N ILE A 169 -12.04 12.95 -4.13
CA ILE A 169 -12.16 11.49 -4.12
C ILE A 169 -11.70 10.96 -2.76
N PRO A 170 -12.52 10.20 -2.03
CA PRO A 170 -12.13 9.61 -0.76
C PRO A 170 -10.94 8.66 -0.92
N VAL A 171 -9.97 8.79 0.00
CA VAL A 171 -8.84 7.85 0.15
C VAL A 171 -9.04 7.06 1.43
N VAL A 172 -8.89 5.75 1.34
CA VAL A 172 -9.18 4.79 2.42
C VAL A 172 -7.92 4.00 2.76
N ALA A 173 -7.57 3.97 4.05
CA ALA A 173 -6.54 3.12 4.62
C ALA A 173 -6.97 2.61 6.00
N ASP A 174 -6.21 1.72 6.64
CA ASP A 174 -6.38 1.43 8.07
C ASP A 174 -6.20 2.72 8.89
N VAL A 175 -7.00 2.89 9.94
CA VAL A 175 -6.88 4.05 10.87
C VAL A 175 -5.47 4.20 11.44
N LYS A 176 -4.71 3.12 11.56
CA LYS A 176 -3.34 3.10 12.07
C LYS A 176 -2.29 3.62 11.07
N GLU A 177 -2.65 3.73 9.79
CA GLU A 177 -1.76 4.30 8.78
C GLU A 177 -1.62 5.82 8.88
N TYR A 178 -2.54 6.51 9.56
CA TYR A 178 -2.53 7.97 9.69
C TYR A 178 -1.66 8.46 10.85
N ASP A 179 -0.50 7.88 11.01
CA ASP A 179 0.44 8.18 12.09
C ASP A 179 1.42 9.32 11.75
N PHE A 180 2.40 9.50 12.64
CA PHE A 180 3.46 10.48 12.46
C PHE A 180 4.33 10.17 11.23
N LEU A 181 4.67 8.89 11.01
CA LEU A 181 5.55 8.49 9.91
C LEU A 181 4.87 8.71 8.56
N ALA A 182 3.60 8.36 8.43
CA ALA A 182 2.83 8.62 7.22
C ALA A 182 2.84 10.11 6.85
N ARG A 183 2.64 11.01 7.84
CA ARG A 183 2.71 12.46 7.63
C ARG A 183 4.11 12.94 7.26
N LEU A 184 5.14 12.36 7.87
CA LEU A 184 6.52 12.68 7.55
C LEU A 184 6.87 12.29 6.11
N LEU A 185 6.39 11.15 5.63
CA LEU A 185 6.66 10.65 4.28
C LEU A 185 5.85 11.39 3.20
N ASN A 186 4.57 11.64 3.43
CA ASN A 186 3.65 12.12 2.40
C ASN A 186 3.44 13.65 2.36
N GLY A 187 4.06 14.40 3.29
CA GLY A 187 4.07 15.87 3.26
C GLY A 187 2.69 16.52 3.09
N ASP A 188 2.54 17.32 2.05
CA ASP A 188 1.35 18.15 1.83
C ASP A 188 0.10 17.38 1.39
N LEU A 189 0.19 16.07 1.08
CA LEU A 189 -0.97 15.28 0.69
C LEU A 189 -2.08 15.33 1.73
N PHE A 190 -1.72 15.29 3.02
CA PHE A 190 -2.68 15.35 4.12
C PHE A 190 -3.34 16.72 4.26
N ASP A 191 -2.60 17.81 4.01
CA ASP A 191 -3.16 19.16 4.09
C ASP A 191 -4.07 19.48 2.91
N ARG A 192 -3.76 18.97 1.71
CA ARG A 192 -4.52 19.27 0.49
C ARG A 192 -5.80 18.44 0.36
N ARG A 193 -5.81 17.19 0.88
CA ARG A 193 -6.97 16.31 0.83
C ARG A 193 -7.77 16.38 2.11
N GLN A 194 -9.10 16.45 2.00
CA GLN A 194 -10.01 16.54 3.13
C GLN A 194 -10.89 15.29 3.32
N HIS A 195 -10.85 14.34 2.37
CA HIS A 195 -11.73 13.18 2.36
C HIS A 195 -10.96 11.89 2.69
N TRP A 196 -10.39 11.86 3.91
CA TRP A 196 -9.72 10.69 4.44
C TRP A 196 -10.71 9.77 5.15
N GLN A 197 -10.62 8.48 4.86
CA GLN A 197 -11.45 7.45 5.50
C GLN A 197 -10.58 6.37 6.09
N GLY A 198 -10.98 5.84 7.26
CA GLY A 198 -10.25 4.82 7.99
C GLY A 198 -11.00 3.49 8.04
N ILE A 199 -10.32 2.39 7.76
CA ILE A 199 -10.80 1.05 8.10
C ILE A 199 -10.45 0.80 9.55
N ASP A 200 -11.46 0.50 10.37
CA ASP A 200 -11.25 0.09 11.77
C ASP A 200 -11.33 -1.44 11.89
N PHE A 201 -10.19 -2.09 11.92
CA PHE A 201 -10.12 -3.54 12.07
C PHE A 201 -10.48 -4.04 13.47
N SER A 202 -10.74 -3.17 14.45
CA SER A 202 -11.29 -3.62 15.74
C SER A 202 -12.65 -4.28 15.58
N GLN A 203 -13.41 -3.88 14.55
CA GLN A 203 -14.70 -4.45 14.15
C GLN A 203 -14.57 -5.69 13.27
N GLY A 204 -13.35 -6.01 12.81
CA GLY A 204 -13.10 -7.16 11.93
C GLY A 204 -13.23 -8.50 12.66
N VAL A 205 -13.64 -9.52 11.92
CA VAL A 205 -13.74 -10.91 12.42
C VAL A 205 -12.56 -11.75 11.96
N ALA A 206 -12.31 -12.85 12.69
CA ALA A 206 -11.32 -13.83 12.25
C ALA A 206 -11.93 -14.76 11.20
N ILE A 207 -11.26 -14.90 10.07
CA ILE A 207 -11.51 -15.97 9.10
C ILE A 207 -10.14 -16.64 8.85
N PRO A 208 -9.89 -17.79 9.44
CA PRO A 208 -8.57 -18.40 9.39
C PRO A 208 -8.02 -18.55 7.97
N PRO A 209 -6.72 -18.26 7.75
CA PRO A 209 -5.69 -18.01 8.76
C PRO A 209 -5.62 -16.55 9.26
N PHE A 210 -6.41 -15.64 8.73
CA PHE A 210 -6.35 -14.23 9.08
C PHE A 210 -7.10 -13.91 10.37
N LYS A 211 -6.50 -13.02 11.18
CA LYS A 211 -7.03 -12.62 12.49
C LYS A 211 -8.14 -11.56 12.39
N ARG A 212 -8.09 -10.70 11.38
CA ARG A 212 -9.02 -9.57 11.19
C ARG A 212 -9.33 -9.36 9.70
N VAL A 213 -10.58 -9.52 9.37
CA VAL A 213 -11.14 -9.33 8.03
C VAL A 213 -12.40 -8.50 8.15
N VAL A 214 -12.58 -7.53 7.26
CA VAL A 214 -13.82 -6.76 7.09
C VAL A 214 -14.29 -6.82 5.65
N ASP A 215 -15.60 -6.79 5.45
CA ASP A 215 -16.23 -6.67 4.14
C ASP A 215 -16.49 -5.19 3.86
N ILE A 216 -15.84 -4.65 2.83
CA ILE A 216 -15.88 -3.22 2.49
C ILE A 216 -17.29 -2.79 2.08
N PHE A 217 -18.01 -3.65 1.37
CA PHE A 217 -19.32 -3.32 0.79
C PHE A 217 -20.48 -4.18 1.35
N GLY A 218 -20.18 -5.21 2.14
CA GLY A 218 -21.17 -6.12 2.71
C GLY A 218 -21.70 -7.17 1.74
N ASP A 219 -21.08 -7.31 0.56
CA ASP A 219 -21.49 -8.21 -0.51
C ASP A 219 -20.46 -9.29 -0.85
N SER A 220 -19.38 -9.36 -0.07
CA SER A 220 -18.23 -10.27 -0.23
C SER A 220 -17.43 -10.04 -1.52
N SER A 221 -17.62 -8.90 -2.20
CA SER A 221 -16.90 -8.56 -3.43
C SER A 221 -15.47 -8.06 -3.17
N VAL A 222 -15.30 -7.27 -2.11
CA VAL A 222 -14.02 -6.69 -1.69
C VAL A 222 -13.87 -6.84 -0.19
N LEU A 223 -12.87 -7.60 0.23
CA LEU A 223 -12.53 -7.74 1.64
C LEU A 223 -11.19 -7.08 1.93
N ALA A 224 -11.12 -6.34 3.02
CA ALA A 224 -9.88 -5.85 3.58
C ALA A 224 -9.38 -6.80 4.68
N ILE A 225 -8.11 -7.11 4.66
CA ILE A 225 -7.45 -8.05 5.56
C ILE A 225 -6.32 -7.30 6.25
N SER A 226 -6.33 -7.26 7.59
CA SER A 226 -5.25 -6.66 8.36
C SER A 226 -4.00 -7.52 8.26
N THR A 227 -2.94 -6.95 7.69
CA THR A 227 -1.62 -7.59 7.51
C THR A 227 -0.50 -6.65 8.01
N PRO A 228 -0.56 -6.22 9.30
CA PRO A 228 0.38 -5.25 9.84
C PRO A 228 1.80 -5.80 9.91
N GLY A 229 2.77 -4.89 9.97
CA GLY A 229 4.17 -5.20 10.20
C GLY A 229 5.11 -4.45 9.27
N HIS A 230 4.87 -4.42 7.96
CA HIS A 230 5.57 -3.54 7.03
C HIS A 230 5.29 -2.06 7.37
N THR A 231 4.04 -1.75 7.67
CA THR A 231 3.59 -0.56 8.37
C THR A 231 2.58 -0.95 9.46
N PRO A 232 2.26 -0.07 10.43
CA PRO A 232 1.34 -0.39 11.53
C PRO A 232 -0.07 -0.78 11.09
N GLY A 233 -0.57 -0.20 10.00
CA GLY A 233 -1.90 -0.42 9.45
C GLY A 233 -1.93 -1.09 8.08
N HIS A 234 -0.83 -1.73 7.67
CA HIS A 234 -0.79 -2.39 6.36
C HIS A 234 -2.00 -3.29 6.13
N THR A 235 -2.62 -3.15 4.96
CA THR A 235 -3.85 -3.84 4.59
C THR A 235 -3.68 -4.56 3.25
N SER A 236 -3.97 -5.85 3.22
CA SER A 236 -4.14 -6.60 1.96
C SER A 236 -5.61 -6.59 1.53
N TYR A 237 -5.89 -6.65 0.23
CA TYR A 237 -7.25 -6.61 -0.30
C TYR A 237 -7.57 -7.84 -1.14
N LEU A 238 -8.65 -8.55 -0.80
CA LEU A 238 -9.15 -9.65 -1.60
C LEU A 238 -10.25 -9.12 -2.53
N ILE A 239 -10.08 -9.34 -3.84
CA ILE A 239 -11.03 -8.99 -4.89
C ILE A 239 -11.70 -10.29 -5.35
N ASN A 240 -12.95 -10.48 -4.94
CA ASN A 240 -13.71 -11.69 -5.19
C ASN A 240 -14.52 -11.56 -6.49
N SER A 241 -13.90 -11.90 -7.61
CA SER A 241 -14.45 -11.76 -8.95
C SER A 241 -14.86 -13.11 -9.55
N GLU A 242 -15.97 -13.16 -10.28
CA GLU A 242 -16.39 -14.32 -11.08
C GLU A 242 -15.34 -14.80 -12.08
N LYS A 243 -14.39 -13.92 -12.49
CA LYS A 243 -13.26 -14.23 -13.34
C LYS A 243 -12.02 -14.72 -12.59
N GLY A 244 -12.19 -15.11 -11.35
CA GLY A 244 -11.15 -15.55 -10.44
C GLY A 244 -10.85 -14.54 -9.33
N THR A 245 -10.71 -15.08 -8.13
CA THR A 245 -10.39 -14.32 -6.93
C THR A 245 -8.90 -13.94 -6.91
N LYS A 246 -8.63 -12.69 -6.52
CA LYS A 246 -7.26 -12.16 -6.39
C LYS A 246 -7.04 -11.63 -5.00
N LEU A 247 -5.84 -11.82 -4.48
CA LEU A 247 -5.39 -11.19 -3.25
C LEU A 247 -4.26 -10.22 -3.57
N ILE A 248 -4.54 -8.94 -3.45
CA ILE A 248 -3.55 -7.85 -3.47
C ILE A 248 -2.84 -7.92 -2.12
N VAL A 249 -1.63 -8.46 -2.13
CA VAL A 249 -0.84 -8.68 -0.91
C VAL A 249 -0.24 -7.38 -0.40
N GLY A 250 0.09 -6.45 -1.32
CA GLY A 250 0.87 -5.27 -1.00
C GLY A 250 2.25 -5.64 -0.44
N ASP A 251 2.80 -4.77 0.37
CA ASP A 251 4.15 -4.92 0.91
C ASP A 251 4.21 -5.78 2.18
N ALA A 252 3.13 -6.51 2.51
CA ALA A 252 3.24 -7.64 3.43
C ALA A 252 4.13 -8.76 2.84
N SER A 253 4.34 -8.75 1.51
CA SER A 253 5.43 -9.46 0.82
C SER A 253 5.72 -8.77 -0.51
N HIS A 254 6.94 -8.31 -0.71
CA HIS A 254 7.32 -7.55 -1.90
C HIS A 254 7.40 -8.40 -3.18
N PHE A 255 7.93 -9.64 -3.08
CA PHE A 255 8.21 -10.52 -4.23
C PHE A 255 8.32 -11.98 -3.81
N SER A 256 8.20 -12.89 -4.79
CA SER A 256 8.14 -14.35 -4.61
C SER A 256 9.32 -14.91 -3.81
N PHE A 257 10.54 -14.42 -4.02
CA PHE A 257 11.69 -14.89 -3.26
C PHE A 257 11.49 -14.72 -1.75
N GLY A 258 10.98 -13.55 -1.29
CA GLY A 258 10.66 -13.32 0.12
C GLY A 258 9.51 -14.22 0.59
N PHE A 259 8.46 -14.30 -0.20
CA PHE A 259 7.28 -15.11 0.08
C PHE A 259 7.61 -16.59 0.23
N ASP A 260 8.31 -17.17 -0.74
CA ASP A 260 8.61 -18.61 -0.80
C ASP A 260 9.60 -19.04 0.30
N ASN A 261 10.57 -18.19 0.60
CA ASN A 261 11.60 -18.47 1.60
C ASN A 261 11.23 -17.99 3.03
N ASN A 262 9.99 -17.53 3.24
CA ASN A 262 9.52 -17.03 4.53
C ASN A 262 10.37 -15.88 5.09
N LEU A 263 10.79 -14.98 4.22
CA LEU A 263 11.54 -13.79 4.57
C LEU A 263 10.59 -12.59 4.58
N ALA A 264 10.24 -12.14 5.76
CA ALA A 264 9.34 -11.00 5.94
C ALA A 264 9.97 -9.69 5.43
N PRO A 265 9.15 -8.67 5.12
CA PRO A 265 9.64 -7.34 4.76
C PRO A 265 10.58 -6.77 5.83
N ALA A 266 11.61 -6.04 5.37
CA ALA A 266 12.52 -5.32 6.27
C ALA A 266 11.85 -4.07 6.86
N ALA A 267 12.38 -3.65 7.99
CA ALA A 267 11.85 -2.54 8.77
C ALA A 267 12.19 -1.16 8.19
N ILE A 268 11.20 -0.28 8.12
CA ILE A 268 11.39 1.17 7.96
C ILE A 268 10.49 1.87 8.98
N GLY A 269 11.06 2.64 9.91
CA GLY A 269 10.27 3.42 10.88
C GLY A 269 9.67 2.59 12.01
N ASP A 270 8.37 2.72 12.26
CA ASP A 270 7.61 2.05 13.35
C ASP A 270 7.30 0.58 13.09
N TYR A 271 8.08 -0.02 12.25
CA TYR A 271 7.98 -1.39 11.84
C TYR A 271 8.08 -2.39 13.01
N ASN A 272 7.24 -3.42 12.94
CA ASN A 272 7.27 -4.54 13.89
C ASN A 272 7.60 -5.84 13.16
N SER A 273 8.82 -6.33 13.35
CA SER A 273 9.32 -7.54 12.69
C SER A 273 8.46 -8.77 12.96
N GLN A 274 7.99 -8.94 14.18
CA GLN A 274 7.15 -10.08 14.56
C GLN A 274 5.77 -10.01 13.88
N LEU A 275 5.18 -8.81 13.80
CA LEU A 275 3.90 -8.65 13.10
C LEU A 275 4.04 -8.91 11.60
N ALA A 276 5.15 -8.52 10.98
CA ALA A 276 5.41 -8.80 9.57
C ALA A 276 5.61 -10.31 9.31
N GLU A 277 6.32 -11.00 10.18
CA GLU A 277 6.47 -12.46 10.12
C GLU A 277 5.12 -13.17 10.30
N ASP A 278 4.31 -12.73 11.26
CA ASP A 278 2.95 -13.24 11.50
C ASP A 278 2.06 -13.04 10.25
N SER A 279 2.08 -11.84 9.67
CA SER A 279 1.31 -11.50 8.48
C SER A 279 1.74 -12.34 7.26
N LEU A 280 3.04 -12.46 7.02
CA LEU A 280 3.59 -13.31 5.97
C LEU A 280 3.20 -14.79 6.18
N SER A 281 3.28 -15.29 7.41
CA SER A 281 2.89 -16.66 7.75
C SER A 281 1.42 -16.92 7.44
N GLN A 282 0.51 -15.98 7.79
CA GLN A 282 -0.92 -16.09 7.48
C GLN A 282 -1.17 -16.09 5.96
N LEU A 283 -0.49 -15.21 5.21
CA LEU A 283 -0.59 -15.14 3.75
C LEU A 283 -0.12 -16.44 3.07
N ARG A 284 0.99 -17.01 3.54
CA ARG A 284 1.51 -18.29 3.04
C ARG A 284 0.58 -19.45 3.35
N GLN A 285 0.05 -19.51 4.57
CA GLN A 285 -0.94 -20.51 4.96
C GLN A 285 -2.21 -20.39 4.11
N PHE A 286 -2.69 -19.16 3.87
CA PHE A 286 -3.84 -18.91 3.00
C PHE A 286 -3.59 -19.43 1.58
N HIS A 287 -2.42 -19.14 1.00
CA HIS A 287 -2.06 -19.60 -0.34
C HIS A 287 -1.98 -21.13 -0.44
N GLN A 288 -1.47 -21.80 0.61
CA GLN A 288 -1.44 -23.27 0.67
C GLN A 288 -2.85 -23.88 0.73
N MET A 289 -3.76 -23.24 1.47
CA MET A 289 -5.15 -23.69 1.59
C MET A 289 -5.99 -23.41 0.34
N TYR A 290 -5.70 -22.32 -0.36
CA TYR A 290 -6.49 -21.81 -1.49
C TYR A 290 -5.61 -21.44 -2.70
N PRO A 291 -4.92 -22.41 -3.32
CA PRO A 291 -3.98 -22.15 -4.42
C PRO A 291 -4.65 -21.59 -5.69
N GLN A 292 -5.99 -21.69 -5.78
CA GLN A 292 -6.76 -21.08 -6.86
C GLN A 292 -6.87 -19.56 -6.76
N VAL A 293 -6.58 -18.94 -5.59
CA VAL A 293 -6.55 -17.49 -5.42
C VAL A 293 -5.22 -16.98 -5.95
N GLN A 294 -5.28 -16.10 -6.94
CA GLN A 294 -4.09 -15.44 -7.46
C GLN A 294 -3.55 -14.44 -6.45
N LEU A 295 -2.34 -14.67 -5.95
CA LEU A 295 -1.62 -13.67 -5.16
C LEU A 295 -0.96 -12.64 -6.08
N ILE A 296 -1.03 -11.37 -5.69
CA ILE A 296 -0.31 -10.27 -6.35
C ILE A 296 0.54 -9.60 -5.29
N LEU A 297 1.83 -9.86 -5.34
CA LEU A 297 2.81 -9.34 -4.40
C LEU A 297 3.10 -7.86 -4.69
N GLY A 298 3.61 -7.12 -3.71
CA GLY A 298 3.75 -5.67 -3.80
C GLY A 298 4.57 -5.20 -5.00
N HIS A 299 5.68 -5.89 -5.30
CA HIS A 299 6.65 -5.46 -6.30
C HIS A 299 7.07 -6.60 -7.25
N GLU A 300 6.12 -7.41 -7.68
CA GLU A 300 6.36 -8.45 -8.68
C GLU A 300 5.14 -8.61 -9.59
N LEU A 301 5.40 -8.71 -10.90
CA LEU A 301 4.36 -9.05 -11.86
C LEU A 301 4.03 -10.54 -11.76
N PRO A 302 2.75 -10.94 -11.75
CA PRO A 302 2.32 -12.34 -11.64
C PRO A 302 2.60 -13.16 -12.90
#